data_41a8865781675608ae4089c8c3b1bed5
#
_entry.id   41a8865781675608ae4089c8c3b1bed5
#
_cell.length_a   1.000
_cell.length_b   1.000
_cell.length_c   1.000
_cell.angle_alpha   90.00
_cell.angle_beta   90.00
_cell.angle_gamma   90.00
#
_symmetry.space_group_name_H-M   'P 1'
#
loop_
_entity.id
_entity.type
_entity.pdbx_description
1 polymer ?
#
loop_
_entity_poly.entity_id
_entity_poly.type
_entity_poly.pdbx_seq_one_letter_code
_entity_poly.pdbx_strand_id
1 'polypeptide(L)'
;MSDERSRHRRSGTAPGLRTAAVQAALDSLAAARSADLGRPLRVLDLGGGTGGTAVPLAAAGHDVTVVDPSPDALASLQRRAAETGTSERIHPVQGDTDTVAELGAGGEHPAYDLVCLHGTLEVVDDPDAALANIAAVLAPGGTLSLVVAQRLPAALARALAGQFARAQAILERPDGRWGDDDPAPRRFDEPAVRALLTAHGLTTLESRGVRVFSDLVPSALVDSEADRAALLELEAVASHSADHPLLGDLGSVRHVLATRG
;
A
#
# COMPACT_ATOMS: atom_id res chain seq x y z
N MET A 1 45.22 -1.86 0.09
CA MET A 1 44.17 -0.89 -0.20
C MET A 1 43.12 -1.58 -1.06
N SER A 2 42.34 -2.42 -0.46
CA SER A 2 41.22 -3.13 -1.10
C SER A 2 40.39 -3.67 0.04
N ASP A 3 39.26 -3.09 0.33
CA ASP A 3 38.16 -3.79 0.99
C ASP A 3 37.23 -2.86 1.78
N GLU A 4 36.66 -1.85 1.12
CA GLU A 4 35.63 -1.01 1.74
C GLU A 4 34.33 -0.87 0.92
N ARG A 5 34.15 -1.65 -0.15
CA ARG A 5 32.98 -1.56 -1.03
C ARG A 5 31.93 -2.65 -0.81
N SER A 6 31.93 -3.33 0.34
CA SER A 6 31.03 -4.48 0.55
C SER A 6 30.01 -4.35 1.67
N ARG A 7 29.69 -3.17 2.19
CA ARG A 7 28.81 -3.03 3.37
C ARG A 7 27.55 -2.19 3.18
N HIS A 8 26.91 -2.25 2.01
CA HIS A 8 25.52 -1.80 1.89
C HIS A 8 24.69 -2.83 1.14
N ARG A 9 24.72 -4.07 1.59
CA ARG A 9 23.62 -5.01 1.32
C ARG A 9 22.45 -4.58 2.19
N ARG A 10 21.46 -3.92 1.57
CA ARG A 10 20.17 -3.66 2.17
C ARG A 10 19.60 -4.99 2.65
N SER A 11 19.34 -5.11 3.95
CA SER A 11 18.58 -6.23 4.52
C SER A 11 17.15 -6.11 3.97
N GLY A 12 16.84 -6.84 2.92
CA GLY A 12 15.54 -6.83 2.27
C GLY A 12 14.98 -8.25 2.31
N THR A 13 13.98 -8.48 3.13
CA THR A 13 13.03 -9.59 2.99
C THR A 13 12.58 -9.65 1.53
N ALA A 14 12.44 -10.83 0.94
CA ALA A 14 12.04 -10.98 -0.46
C ALA A 14 10.77 -10.17 -0.77
N PRO A 15 10.70 -9.46 -1.92
CA PRO A 15 9.56 -8.58 -2.24
C PRO A 15 8.18 -9.23 -2.09
N GLY A 16 8.05 -10.53 -2.38
CA GLY A 16 6.80 -11.29 -2.23
C GLY A 16 6.27 -11.41 -0.80
N LEU A 17 7.16 -11.46 0.20
CA LEU A 17 6.76 -11.51 1.62
C LEU A 17 6.11 -10.19 2.09
N ARG A 18 6.55 -9.07 1.53
CA ARG A 18 6.10 -7.74 1.96
C ARG A 18 4.70 -7.38 1.50
N THR A 19 4.24 -7.98 0.43
CA THR A 19 2.96 -7.65 -0.23
C THR A 19 1.93 -8.76 -0.15
N ALA A 20 2.32 -9.98 0.26
CA ALA A 20 1.46 -11.16 0.23
C ALA A 20 0.13 -10.98 0.98
N ALA A 21 0.16 -10.40 2.18
CA ALA A 21 -1.05 -10.20 2.98
C ALA A 21 -2.02 -9.18 2.36
N VAL A 22 -1.47 -8.10 1.79
CA VAL A 22 -2.27 -7.08 1.08
C VAL A 22 -2.85 -7.68 -0.19
N GLN A 23 -2.04 -8.42 -0.96
CA GLN A 23 -2.50 -9.07 -2.20
C GLN A 23 -3.61 -10.08 -1.92
N ALA A 24 -3.46 -10.94 -0.92
CA ALA A 24 -4.49 -11.91 -0.54
C ALA A 24 -5.82 -11.25 -0.14
N ALA A 25 -5.74 -10.11 0.55
CA ALA A 25 -6.94 -9.33 0.89
C ALA A 25 -7.60 -8.73 -0.35
N LEU A 26 -6.80 -8.20 -1.29
CA LEU A 26 -7.31 -7.67 -2.56
C LEU A 26 -7.94 -8.76 -3.42
N ASP A 27 -7.30 -9.92 -3.54
CA ASP A 27 -7.82 -11.05 -4.32
C ASP A 27 -9.18 -11.51 -3.78
N SER A 28 -9.30 -11.62 -2.45
CA SER A 28 -10.55 -12.01 -1.79
C SER A 28 -11.65 -10.96 -2.00
N LEU A 29 -11.31 -9.68 -1.81
CA LEU A 29 -12.24 -8.56 -2.02
C LEU A 29 -12.70 -8.49 -3.48
N ALA A 30 -11.75 -8.56 -4.43
CA ALA A 30 -12.04 -8.46 -5.85
C ALA A 30 -12.90 -9.62 -6.34
N ALA A 31 -12.63 -10.85 -5.89
CA ALA A 31 -13.44 -12.01 -6.22
C ALA A 31 -14.88 -11.88 -5.69
N ALA A 32 -15.06 -11.50 -4.42
CA ALA A 32 -16.38 -11.30 -3.84
C ALA A 32 -17.16 -10.20 -4.56
N ARG A 33 -16.53 -9.03 -4.76
CA ARG A 33 -17.19 -7.90 -5.40
C ARG A 33 -17.52 -8.15 -6.86
N SER A 34 -16.64 -8.83 -7.61
CA SER A 34 -16.90 -9.23 -9.00
C SER A 34 -18.08 -10.19 -9.10
N ALA A 35 -18.20 -11.13 -8.17
CA ALA A 35 -19.33 -12.05 -8.08
C ALA A 35 -20.64 -11.30 -7.82
N ASP A 36 -20.65 -10.35 -6.88
CA ASP A 36 -21.83 -9.53 -6.55
C ASP A 36 -22.29 -8.68 -7.75
N LEU A 37 -21.34 -8.11 -8.50
CA LEU A 37 -21.63 -7.27 -9.66
C LEU A 37 -21.92 -8.06 -10.94
N GLY A 38 -21.58 -9.37 -10.98
CA GLY A 38 -21.71 -10.23 -12.15
C GLY A 38 -20.80 -9.79 -13.33
N ARG A 39 -19.75 -9.05 -13.08
CA ARG A 39 -18.79 -8.55 -14.07
C ARG A 39 -17.40 -8.32 -13.48
N PRO A 40 -16.35 -8.22 -14.33
CA PRO A 40 -15.05 -7.72 -13.91
C PRO A 40 -15.13 -6.34 -13.22
N LEU A 41 -14.24 -6.11 -12.26
CA LEU A 41 -14.12 -4.81 -11.60
C LEU A 41 -13.38 -3.82 -12.50
N ARG A 42 -13.75 -2.56 -12.35
CA ARG A 42 -12.96 -1.41 -12.79
C ARG A 42 -12.11 -0.95 -11.62
N VAL A 43 -10.80 -1.06 -11.79
CA VAL A 43 -9.83 -0.79 -10.74
C VAL A 43 -8.99 0.43 -11.12
N LEU A 44 -8.75 1.32 -10.16
CA LEU A 44 -7.75 2.38 -10.24
C LEU A 44 -6.60 2.04 -9.30
N ASP A 45 -5.37 1.96 -9.81
CA ASP A 45 -4.15 1.79 -9.02
C ASP A 45 -3.36 3.10 -9.09
N LEU A 46 -3.49 3.92 -8.05
CA LEU A 46 -2.89 5.26 -7.97
C LEU A 46 -1.52 5.20 -7.30
N GLY A 47 -0.47 5.61 -8.04
CA GLY A 47 0.91 5.36 -7.68
C GLY A 47 1.30 3.90 -7.89
N GLY A 48 0.66 3.20 -8.86
CA GLY A 48 0.83 1.76 -9.09
C GLY A 48 2.20 1.34 -9.63
N GLY A 49 3.04 2.30 -10.01
CA GLY A 49 4.43 2.09 -10.37
C GLY A 49 4.62 1.05 -11.46
N THR A 50 5.39 0.01 -11.15
CA THR A 50 5.69 -1.09 -12.09
C THR A 50 4.62 -2.19 -12.11
N GLY A 51 3.43 -1.96 -11.52
CA GLY A 51 2.29 -2.86 -11.59
C GLY A 51 2.31 -4.01 -10.59
N GLY A 52 2.86 -3.78 -9.40
CA GLY A 52 2.88 -4.80 -8.34
C GLY A 52 1.49 -5.27 -7.94
N THR A 53 0.52 -4.36 -7.90
CA THR A 53 -0.90 -4.61 -7.61
C THR A 53 -1.70 -4.81 -8.89
N ALA A 54 -1.46 -3.98 -9.91
CA ALA A 54 -2.24 -3.96 -11.14
C ALA A 54 -2.17 -5.27 -11.94
N VAL A 55 -0.95 -5.83 -12.12
CA VAL A 55 -0.77 -7.04 -12.95
C VAL A 55 -1.50 -8.26 -12.38
N PRO A 56 -1.43 -8.59 -11.07
CA PRO A 56 -2.23 -9.66 -10.49
C PRO A 56 -3.75 -9.46 -10.67
N LEU A 57 -4.27 -8.25 -10.45
CA LEU A 57 -5.69 -7.96 -10.63
C LEU A 57 -6.13 -8.08 -12.10
N ALA A 58 -5.29 -7.62 -13.05
CA ALA A 58 -5.55 -7.81 -14.47
C ALA A 58 -5.50 -9.29 -14.89
N ALA A 59 -4.58 -10.09 -14.32
CA ALA A 59 -4.53 -11.54 -14.53
C ALA A 59 -5.76 -12.27 -13.98
N ALA A 60 -6.37 -11.74 -12.91
CA ALA A 60 -7.66 -12.22 -12.38
C ALA A 60 -8.87 -11.78 -13.24
N GLY A 61 -8.64 -11.02 -14.32
CA GLY A 61 -9.66 -10.64 -15.30
C GLY A 61 -10.26 -9.25 -15.10
N HIS A 62 -9.76 -8.44 -14.18
CA HIS A 62 -10.23 -7.08 -13.92
C HIS A 62 -9.61 -6.06 -14.87
N ASP A 63 -10.29 -4.93 -15.10
CA ASP A 63 -9.79 -3.83 -15.94
C ASP A 63 -9.14 -2.78 -15.03
N VAL A 64 -7.84 -2.54 -15.22
CA VAL A 64 -7.02 -1.76 -14.28
C VAL A 64 -6.45 -0.53 -14.97
N THR A 65 -6.84 0.65 -14.51
CA THR A 65 -6.17 1.91 -14.83
C THR A 65 -5.06 2.15 -13.82
N VAL A 66 -3.84 2.37 -14.29
CA VAL A 66 -2.68 2.66 -13.43
C VAL A 66 -2.26 4.10 -13.67
N VAL A 67 -2.32 4.92 -12.63
CA VAL A 67 -1.85 6.31 -12.66
C VAL A 67 -0.54 6.41 -11.90
N ASP A 68 0.53 6.87 -12.57
CA ASP A 68 1.84 7.05 -11.95
C ASP A 68 2.58 8.23 -12.62
N PRO A 69 3.26 9.10 -11.86
CA PRO A 69 3.98 10.23 -12.45
C PRO A 69 5.24 9.81 -13.23
N SER A 70 5.78 8.62 -12.98
CA SER A 70 7.03 8.13 -13.58
C SER A 70 6.80 7.43 -14.92
N PRO A 71 7.23 8.01 -16.05
CA PRO A 71 7.15 7.33 -17.34
C PRO A 71 7.97 6.04 -17.39
N ASP A 72 9.08 5.96 -16.66
CA ASP A 72 9.92 4.75 -16.59
C ASP A 72 9.21 3.60 -15.84
N ALA A 73 8.46 3.94 -14.79
CA ALA A 73 7.64 2.98 -14.06
C ALA A 73 6.53 2.42 -14.97
N LEU A 74 5.83 3.31 -15.68
CA LEU A 74 4.78 2.91 -16.64
C LEU A 74 5.34 2.08 -17.82
N ALA A 75 6.52 2.41 -18.33
CA ALA A 75 7.18 1.58 -19.36
C ALA A 75 7.53 0.17 -18.82
N SER A 76 7.93 0.10 -17.53
CA SER A 76 8.18 -1.19 -16.89
C SER A 76 6.91 -1.99 -16.64
N LEU A 77 5.82 -1.31 -16.26
CA LEU A 77 4.47 -1.89 -16.17
C LEU A 77 4.03 -2.50 -17.49
N GLN A 78 4.17 -1.76 -18.61
CA GLN A 78 3.78 -2.23 -19.95
C GLN A 78 4.56 -3.48 -20.38
N ARG A 79 5.89 -3.53 -20.11
CA ARG A 79 6.69 -4.74 -20.37
C ARG A 79 6.18 -5.92 -19.57
N ARG A 80 5.94 -5.73 -18.27
CA ARG A 80 5.44 -6.78 -17.38
C ARG A 80 4.05 -7.27 -17.78
N ALA A 81 3.16 -6.35 -18.19
CA ALA A 81 1.84 -6.68 -18.71
C ALA A 81 1.93 -7.53 -19.97
N ALA A 82 2.85 -7.22 -20.90
CA ALA A 82 3.09 -8.00 -22.10
C ALA A 82 3.62 -9.41 -21.77
N GLU A 83 4.57 -9.52 -20.85
CA GLU A 83 5.14 -10.80 -20.39
C GLU A 83 4.09 -11.72 -19.73
N THR A 84 3.09 -11.14 -19.07
CA THR A 84 2.02 -11.86 -18.37
C THR A 84 0.74 -12.01 -19.20
N GLY A 85 0.67 -11.45 -20.41
CA GLY A 85 -0.50 -11.50 -21.28
C GLY A 85 -1.69 -10.66 -20.78
N THR A 86 -1.42 -9.60 -19.99
CA THR A 86 -2.46 -8.75 -19.36
C THR A 86 -2.58 -7.36 -20.00
N SER A 87 -1.88 -7.11 -21.13
CA SER A 87 -1.80 -5.79 -21.78
C SER A 87 -3.15 -5.17 -22.13
N GLU A 88 -4.13 -5.98 -22.54
CA GLU A 88 -5.46 -5.50 -22.91
C GLU A 88 -6.30 -4.99 -21.73
N ARG A 89 -5.92 -5.36 -20.51
CA ARG A 89 -6.63 -5.02 -19.26
C ARG A 89 -5.92 -3.97 -18.42
N ILE A 90 -4.75 -3.52 -18.84
CA ILE A 90 -3.96 -2.51 -18.12
C ILE A 90 -3.89 -1.23 -18.95
N HIS A 91 -4.37 -0.13 -18.36
CA HIS A 91 -4.44 1.18 -18.99
C HIS A 91 -3.51 2.15 -18.24
N PRO A 92 -2.23 2.32 -18.67
CA PRO A 92 -1.30 3.22 -18.01
C PRO A 92 -1.62 4.69 -18.36
N VAL A 93 -1.67 5.53 -17.36
CA VAL A 93 -1.88 6.97 -17.46
C VAL A 93 -0.76 7.68 -16.68
N GLN A 94 -0.04 8.57 -17.34
CA GLN A 94 0.92 9.41 -16.63
C GLN A 94 0.18 10.53 -15.91
N GLY A 95 0.37 10.63 -14.60
CA GLY A 95 -0.31 11.61 -13.77
C GLY A 95 -0.13 11.36 -12.28
N ASP A 96 -0.88 12.08 -11.49
CA ASP A 96 -0.88 12.07 -10.03
C ASP A 96 -2.30 12.09 -9.45
N THR A 97 -2.45 12.47 -8.18
CA THR A 97 -3.75 12.59 -7.51
C THR A 97 -4.67 13.64 -8.13
N ASP A 98 -4.11 14.68 -8.74
CA ASP A 98 -4.90 15.74 -9.40
C ASP A 98 -5.46 15.25 -10.74
N THR A 99 -4.69 14.43 -11.47
CA THR A 99 -5.14 13.75 -12.69
C THR A 99 -6.35 12.86 -12.44
N VAL A 100 -6.45 12.24 -11.24
CA VAL A 100 -7.60 11.39 -10.88
C VAL A 100 -8.92 12.19 -10.88
N ALA A 101 -8.90 13.44 -10.42
CA ALA A 101 -10.07 14.30 -10.45
C ALA A 101 -10.57 14.55 -11.89
N GLU A 102 -9.65 14.68 -12.84
CA GLU A 102 -9.98 14.85 -14.26
C GLU A 102 -10.58 13.59 -14.87
N LEU A 103 -10.07 12.41 -14.49
CA LEU A 103 -10.62 11.12 -14.90
C LEU A 103 -12.08 10.95 -14.45
N GLY A 104 -12.46 11.53 -13.30
CA GLY A 104 -13.83 11.51 -12.78
C GLY A 104 -14.74 12.59 -13.36
N ALA A 105 -14.21 13.77 -13.72
CA ALA A 105 -14.98 14.95 -14.07
C ALA A 105 -15.60 14.90 -15.48
N GLY A 106 -15.06 14.11 -16.40
CA GLY A 106 -15.50 14.06 -17.79
C GLY A 106 -16.80 13.30 -18.06
N GLY A 107 -17.36 12.60 -17.09
CA GLY A 107 -18.55 11.75 -17.27
C GLY A 107 -18.39 10.60 -18.25
N GLU A 108 -17.28 10.55 -18.98
CA GLU A 108 -16.93 9.52 -19.96
C GLU A 108 -16.29 8.28 -19.32
N HIS A 109 -15.72 8.43 -18.13
CA HIS A 109 -15.14 7.32 -17.39
C HIS A 109 -16.10 6.87 -16.28
N PRO A 110 -16.51 5.61 -16.33
CA PRO A 110 -17.38 5.05 -15.31
C PRO A 110 -16.62 4.98 -13.98
N ALA A 111 -17.31 5.25 -12.87
CA ALA A 111 -16.74 5.19 -11.52
C ALA A 111 -16.06 3.84 -11.23
N TYR A 112 -15.02 3.86 -10.40
CA TYR A 112 -14.21 2.68 -10.06
C TYR A 112 -14.85 1.87 -8.94
N ASP A 113 -14.84 0.55 -9.08
CA ASP A 113 -15.34 -0.38 -8.07
C ASP A 113 -14.31 -0.59 -6.94
N LEU A 114 -13.02 -0.45 -7.27
CA LEU A 114 -11.88 -0.55 -6.36
C LEU A 114 -10.84 0.50 -6.71
N VAL A 115 -10.38 1.25 -5.71
CA VAL A 115 -9.21 2.13 -5.82
C VAL A 115 -8.11 1.60 -4.90
N CYS A 116 -6.91 1.40 -5.41
CA CYS A 116 -5.72 1.06 -4.64
C CYS A 116 -4.84 2.31 -4.48
N LEU A 117 -4.46 2.63 -3.23
CA LEU A 117 -3.55 3.71 -2.87
C LEU A 117 -2.50 3.16 -1.89
N HIS A 118 -1.43 2.59 -2.43
CA HIS A 118 -0.46 1.84 -1.65
C HIS A 118 0.89 2.55 -1.57
N GLY A 119 1.22 3.11 -0.38
CA GLY A 119 2.46 3.84 -0.15
C GLY A 119 2.52 5.17 -0.89
N THR A 120 1.42 5.68 -1.35
CA THR A 120 1.32 6.92 -2.13
C THR A 120 0.85 8.09 -1.26
N LEU A 121 -0.01 7.84 -0.26
CA LEU A 121 -0.53 8.89 0.61
C LEU A 121 0.57 9.59 1.43
N GLU A 122 1.69 8.91 1.65
CA GLU A 122 2.86 9.48 2.32
C GLU A 122 3.57 10.56 1.51
N VAL A 123 3.51 10.46 0.18
CA VAL A 123 4.31 11.29 -0.75
C VAL A 123 3.49 12.37 -1.44
N VAL A 124 2.16 12.31 -1.41
CA VAL A 124 1.32 13.37 -1.98
C VAL A 124 1.47 14.67 -1.17
N ASP A 125 1.35 15.80 -1.83
CA ASP A 125 1.46 17.12 -1.18
C ASP A 125 0.33 17.33 -0.18
N ASP A 126 -0.90 17.03 -0.58
CA ASP A 126 -2.12 17.17 0.22
C ASP A 126 -2.91 15.85 0.30
N PRO A 127 -2.78 15.09 1.41
CA PRO A 127 -3.54 13.86 1.63
C PRO A 127 -5.05 14.06 1.69
N ASP A 128 -5.50 15.22 2.14
CA ASP A 128 -6.93 15.53 2.26
C ASP A 128 -7.54 15.71 0.86
N ALA A 129 -6.91 16.50 0.01
CA ALA A 129 -7.30 16.65 -1.40
C ALA A 129 -7.22 15.33 -2.17
N ALA A 130 -6.18 14.52 -1.94
CA ALA A 130 -6.04 13.22 -2.57
C ALA A 130 -7.22 12.28 -2.23
N LEU A 131 -7.62 12.22 -0.96
CA LEU A 131 -8.76 11.39 -0.54
C LEU A 131 -10.10 11.94 -1.03
N ALA A 132 -10.26 13.25 -1.14
CA ALA A 132 -11.44 13.87 -1.76
C ALA A 132 -11.58 13.43 -3.24
N ASN A 133 -10.48 13.50 -4.02
CA ASN A 133 -10.45 13.08 -5.41
C ASN A 133 -10.75 11.57 -5.56
N ILE A 134 -10.19 10.73 -4.69
CA ILE A 134 -10.47 9.29 -4.66
C ILE A 134 -11.94 9.01 -4.35
N ALA A 135 -12.49 9.68 -3.32
CA ALA A 135 -13.90 9.50 -2.97
C ALA A 135 -14.83 9.92 -4.12
N ALA A 136 -14.47 10.94 -4.89
CA ALA A 136 -15.25 11.40 -6.04
C ALA A 136 -15.31 10.36 -7.18
N VAL A 137 -14.21 9.62 -7.44
CA VAL A 137 -14.14 8.63 -8.54
C VAL A 137 -14.58 7.22 -8.14
N LEU A 138 -14.71 6.91 -6.84
CA LEU A 138 -15.28 5.65 -6.39
C LEU A 138 -16.77 5.56 -6.73
N ALA A 139 -17.20 4.41 -7.20
CA ALA A 139 -18.62 4.08 -7.34
C ALA A 139 -19.31 4.06 -5.96
N PRO A 140 -20.64 4.30 -5.88
CA PRO A 140 -21.39 3.98 -4.68
C PRO A 140 -21.19 2.52 -4.27
N GLY A 141 -20.82 2.27 -3.00
CA GLY A 141 -20.40 0.96 -2.51
C GLY A 141 -19.05 0.49 -3.04
N GLY A 142 -18.32 1.32 -3.76
CA GLY A 142 -16.93 1.05 -4.17
C GLY A 142 -15.98 1.07 -2.97
N THR A 143 -14.84 0.40 -3.09
CA THR A 143 -13.89 0.21 -1.99
C THR A 143 -12.56 0.89 -2.29
N LEU A 144 -12.02 1.60 -1.30
CA LEU A 144 -10.64 2.04 -1.25
C LEU A 144 -9.80 0.99 -0.50
N SER A 145 -8.72 0.52 -1.12
CA SER A 145 -7.64 -0.20 -0.47
C SER A 145 -6.49 0.76 -0.24
N LEU A 146 -6.24 1.10 1.01
CA LEU A 146 -5.22 2.07 1.42
C LEU A 146 -4.12 1.36 2.19
N VAL A 147 -2.85 1.55 1.79
CA VAL A 147 -1.68 1.10 2.57
C VAL A 147 -0.83 2.31 2.92
N VAL A 148 -0.59 2.53 4.21
CA VAL A 148 0.19 3.66 4.71
C VAL A 148 1.25 3.22 5.71
N ALA A 149 2.38 3.94 5.73
CA ALA A 149 3.45 3.76 6.72
C ALA A 149 2.99 4.19 8.11
N GLN A 150 3.27 3.37 9.12
CA GLN A 150 2.92 3.64 10.51
C GLN A 150 4.06 4.32 11.29
N ARG A 151 3.70 5.19 12.22
CA ARG A 151 4.62 5.97 13.06
C ARG A 151 5.28 5.11 14.14
N LEU A 152 4.48 4.38 14.92
CA LEU A 152 4.97 3.64 16.09
C LEU A 152 6.04 2.58 15.73
N PRO A 153 5.84 1.71 14.72
CA PRO A 153 6.86 0.73 14.34
C PRO A 153 8.12 1.37 13.78
N ALA A 154 8.01 2.52 13.11
CA ALA A 154 9.18 3.27 12.66
C ALA A 154 10.02 3.79 13.83
N ALA A 155 9.38 4.32 14.88
CA ALA A 155 10.05 4.74 16.10
C ALA A 155 10.70 3.55 16.81
N LEU A 156 9.99 2.42 16.94
CA LEU A 156 10.51 1.20 17.53
C LEU A 156 11.75 0.68 16.80
N ALA A 157 11.69 0.61 15.46
CA ALA A 157 12.82 0.18 14.65
C ALA A 157 14.06 1.08 14.84
N ARG A 158 13.87 2.40 14.97
CA ARG A 158 14.97 3.35 15.25
C ARG A 158 15.52 3.18 16.65
N ALA A 159 14.67 2.96 17.65
CA ALA A 159 15.09 2.70 19.02
C ALA A 159 15.90 1.41 19.13
N LEU A 160 15.44 0.32 18.53
CA LEU A 160 16.16 -0.97 18.47
C LEU A 160 17.52 -0.86 17.76
N ALA A 161 17.64 0.05 16.78
CA ALA A 161 18.90 0.36 16.10
C ALA A 161 19.80 1.35 16.89
N GLY A 162 19.46 1.72 18.12
CA GLY A 162 20.21 2.67 18.95
C GLY A 162 20.09 4.14 18.51
N GLN A 163 19.18 4.45 17.59
CA GLN A 163 18.99 5.80 17.03
C GLN A 163 17.92 6.56 17.84
N PHE A 164 18.15 6.75 19.15
CA PHE A 164 17.15 7.25 20.09
C PHE A 164 16.61 8.63 19.73
N ALA A 165 17.47 9.56 19.30
CA ALA A 165 17.03 10.90 18.90
C ALA A 165 16.09 10.86 17.67
N ARG A 166 16.35 9.96 16.72
CA ARG A 166 15.46 9.75 15.57
C ARG A 166 14.13 9.12 16.00
N ALA A 167 14.17 8.14 16.90
CA ALA A 167 12.96 7.53 17.45
C ALA A 167 12.10 8.57 18.17
N GLN A 168 12.70 9.42 18.97
CA GLN A 168 12.02 10.52 19.67
C GLN A 168 11.39 11.50 18.66
N ALA A 169 12.15 11.94 17.66
CA ALA A 169 11.65 12.87 16.64
C ALA A 169 10.42 12.31 15.89
N ILE A 170 10.42 11.02 15.55
CA ILE A 170 9.25 10.36 14.90
C ILE A 170 8.01 10.48 15.77
N LEU A 171 8.13 10.33 17.09
CA LEU A 171 7.00 10.38 18.02
C LEU A 171 6.49 11.80 18.27
N GLU A 172 7.39 12.78 18.30
CA GLU A 172 7.07 14.17 18.64
C GLU A 172 6.60 15.01 17.45
N ARG A 173 7.12 14.75 16.25
CA ARG A 173 6.80 15.55 15.07
C ARG A 173 5.43 15.19 14.49
N PRO A 174 4.63 16.18 14.07
CA PRO A 174 3.30 15.92 13.48
C PRO A 174 3.35 15.01 12.25
N ASP A 175 4.39 15.14 11.42
CA ASP A 175 4.59 14.36 10.20
C ASP A 175 5.17 12.94 10.45
N GLY A 176 5.62 12.65 11.68
CA GLY A 176 6.25 11.37 12.01
C GLY A 176 7.62 11.15 11.38
N ARG A 177 8.32 12.23 10.98
CA ARG A 177 9.67 12.18 10.41
C ARG A 177 10.75 12.30 11.49
N TRP A 178 11.92 11.68 11.25
CA TRP A 178 13.08 11.90 12.13
C TRP A 178 14.00 13.06 11.71
N GLY A 179 13.79 13.65 10.54
CA GLY A 179 14.61 14.74 9.99
C GLY A 179 14.50 14.82 8.47
N ASP A 180 15.35 15.65 7.87
CA ASP A 180 15.34 15.90 6.42
C ASP A 180 15.82 14.70 5.60
N ASP A 181 16.67 13.86 6.20
CA ASP A 181 17.16 12.61 5.60
C ASP A 181 16.14 11.45 5.67
N ASP A 182 14.95 11.68 6.20
CA ASP A 182 13.93 10.62 6.28
C ASP A 182 13.36 10.33 4.89
N PRO A 183 13.49 9.08 4.38
CA PRO A 183 12.96 8.73 3.07
C PRO A 183 11.41 8.70 3.02
N ALA A 184 10.74 8.64 4.17
CA ALA A 184 9.29 8.73 4.24
C ALA A 184 8.87 10.16 4.61
N PRO A 185 8.20 10.90 3.72
CA PRO A 185 7.80 12.29 3.97
C PRO A 185 6.79 12.43 5.11
N ARG A 186 5.99 11.39 5.36
CA ARG A 186 5.08 11.34 6.51
C ARG A 186 4.75 9.90 6.91
N ARG A 187 4.25 9.76 8.13
CA ARG A 187 3.70 8.52 8.69
C ARG A 187 2.40 8.80 9.38
N PHE A 188 1.57 7.79 9.43
CA PHE A 188 0.23 7.91 9.98
C PHE A 188 0.07 7.05 11.23
N ASP A 189 -0.82 7.50 12.12
CA ASP A 189 -1.38 6.72 13.22
C ASP A 189 -2.81 6.31 12.83
N GLU A 190 -3.33 5.23 13.37
CA GLU A 190 -4.66 4.72 13.04
C GLU A 190 -5.76 5.77 13.22
N PRO A 191 -5.81 6.56 14.32
CA PRO A 191 -6.81 7.60 14.47
C PRO A 191 -6.75 8.69 13.39
N ALA A 192 -5.55 9.06 12.92
CA ALA A 192 -5.38 10.05 11.87
C ALA A 192 -5.91 9.54 10.51
N VAL A 193 -5.60 8.28 10.17
CA VAL A 193 -6.14 7.64 8.96
C VAL A 193 -7.66 7.58 8.99
N ARG A 194 -8.23 7.13 10.11
CA ARG A 194 -9.68 7.04 10.31
C ARG A 194 -10.37 8.40 10.19
N ALA A 195 -9.79 9.43 10.77
CA ALA A 195 -10.32 10.79 10.68
C ALA A 195 -10.34 11.31 9.24
N LEU A 196 -9.23 11.12 8.51
CA LEU A 196 -9.12 11.49 7.10
C LEU A 196 -10.17 10.77 6.23
N LEU A 197 -10.31 9.45 6.38
CA LEU A 197 -11.29 8.67 5.63
C LEU A 197 -12.73 9.14 5.93
N THR A 198 -13.05 9.33 7.21
CA THR A 198 -14.39 9.77 7.63
C THR A 198 -14.74 11.16 7.09
N ALA A 199 -13.77 12.08 7.04
CA ALA A 199 -13.97 13.43 6.51
C ALA A 199 -14.42 13.43 5.04
N HIS A 200 -14.06 12.38 4.28
CA HIS A 200 -14.43 12.22 2.86
C HIS A 200 -15.55 11.18 2.62
N GLY A 201 -16.31 10.82 3.66
CA GLY A 201 -17.45 9.90 3.53
C GLY A 201 -17.03 8.45 3.26
N LEU A 202 -15.78 8.09 3.59
CA LEU A 202 -15.27 6.74 3.50
C LEU A 202 -15.38 6.03 4.85
N THR A 203 -16.16 4.95 4.89
CA THR A 203 -16.36 4.15 6.11
C THR A 203 -15.37 2.99 6.13
N THR A 204 -14.56 2.92 7.18
CA THR A 204 -13.61 1.79 7.37
C THR A 204 -14.37 0.49 7.58
N LEU A 205 -14.09 -0.48 6.73
CA LEU A 205 -14.58 -1.86 6.83
C LEU A 205 -13.60 -2.74 7.62
N GLU A 206 -12.31 -2.58 7.33
CA GLU A 206 -11.23 -3.36 7.91
C GLU A 206 -9.98 -2.50 8.06
N SER A 207 -9.22 -2.71 9.14
CA SER A 207 -7.93 -2.05 9.37
C SER A 207 -7.01 -3.04 10.08
N ARG A 208 -5.85 -3.35 9.44
CA ARG A 208 -4.88 -4.30 9.96
C ARG A 208 -3.45 -3.80 9.82
N GLY A 209 -2.59 -4.15 10.77
CA GLY A 209 -1.15 -3.99 10.62
C GLY A 209 -0.59 -5.08 9.70
N VAL A 210 0.34 -4.71 8.85
CA VAL A 210 1.03 -5.62 7.95
C VAL A 210 2.53 -5.49 8.18
N ARG A 211 3.26 -6.59 8.05
CA ARG A 211 4.71 -6.64 8.31
C ARG A 211 5.04 -6.31 9.76
N VAL A 212 4.40 -7.02 10.68
CA VAL A 212 4.61 -6.85 12.13
C VAL A 212 6.01 -7.32 12.52
N PHE A 213 6.44 -8.46 11.99
CA PHE A 213 7.72 -9.11 12.32
C PHE A 213 8.73 -9.04 11.17
N SER A 214 8.30 -9.14 9.92
CA SER A 214 9.19 -9.27 8.77
C SER A 214 10.15 -8.11 8.56
N ASP A 215 9.81 -6.91 9.03
CA ASP A 215 10.71 -5.76 8.98
C ASP A 215 11.59 -5.63 10.26
N LEU A 216 11.29 -6.39 11.31
CA LEU A 216 12.05 -6.42 12.56
C LEU A 216 13.03 -7.60 12.62
N VAL A 217 12.72 -8.71 11.95
CA VAL A 217 13.54 -9.91 11.95
C VAL A 217 14.75 -9.71 11.04
N PRO A 218 15.99 -9.86 11.55
CA PRO A 218 17.20 -9.80 10.73
C PRO A 218 17.17 -10.85 9.61
N SER A 219 17.54 -10.46 8.39
CA SER A 219 17.56 -11.37 7.23
C SER A 219 18.41 -12.62 7.42
N ALA A 220 19.46 -12.54 8.27
CA ALA A 220 20.30 -13.69 8.63
C ALA A 220 19.56 -14.79 9.42
N LEU A 221 18.36 -14.50 9.94
CA LEU A 221 17.50 -15.47 10.62
C LEU A 221 16.41 -16.07 9.73
N VAL A 222 16.39 -15.70 8.44
CA VAL A 222 15.37 -16.12 7.46
C VAL A 222 16.07 -16.63 6.19
N ASP A 223 17.07 -17.50 6.38
CA ASP A 223 17.93 -17.95 5.29
C ASP A 223 17.31 -19.11 4.49
N SER A 224 16.54 -19.97 5.14
CA SER A 224 15.89 -21.12 4.51
C SER A 224 14.48 -20.81 4.01
N GLU A 225 13.97 -21.64 3.11
CA GLU A 225 12.58 -21.58 2.66
C GLU A 225 11.60 -21.90 3.81
N ALA A 226 12.00 -22.80 4.71
CA ALA A 226 11.23 -23.14 5.90
C ALA A 226 11.09 -21.94 6.86
N ASP A 227 12.17 -21.18 7.09
CA ASP A 227 12.11 -19.98 7.94
C ASP A 227 11.23 -18.89 7.33
N ARG A 228 11.27 -18.75 6.00
CA ARG A 228 10.39 -17.81 5.28
C ARG A 228 8.92 -18.21 5.40
N ALA A 229 8.61 -19.49 5.24
CA ALA A 229 7.27 -20.01 5.42
C ALA A 229 6.77 -19.80 6.85
N ALA A 230 7.59 -20.12 7.85
CA ALA A 230 7.25 -19.92 9.26
C ALA A 230 7.01 -18.43 9.60
N LEU A 231 7.82 -17.53 9.03
CA LEU A 231 7.63 -16.08 9.20
C LEU A 231 6.31 -15.61 8.55
N LEU A 232 5.95 -16.14 7.37
CA LEU A 232 4.66 -15.85 6.72
C LEU A 232 3.47 -16.33 7.55
N GLU A 233 3.55 -17.52 8.12
CA GLU A 233 2.52 -18.05 9.01
C GLU A 233 2.37 -17.18 10.26
N LEU A 234 3.48 -16.73 10.86
CA LEU A 234 3.47 -15.80 11.99
C LEU A 234 2.84 -14.45 11.61
N GLU A 235 3.17 -13.90 10.45
CA GLU A 235 2.56 -12.66 9.95
C GLU A 235 1.05 -12.83 9.71
N ALA A 236 0.63 -13.96 9.18
CA ALA A 236 -0.78 -14.26 8.97
C ALA A 236 -1.55 -14.30 10.31
N VAL A 237 -1.00 -14.94 11.33
CA VAL A 237 -1.57 -14.94 12.69
C VAL A 237 -1.64 -13.52 13.25
N ALA A 238 -0.56 -12.74 13.14
CA ALA A 238 -0.50 -11.38 13.66
C ALA A 238 -1.51 -10.43 12.99
N SER A 239 -1.70 -10.58 11.67
CA SER A 239 -2.61 -9.70 10.90
C SER A 239 -4.09 -10.04 11.10
N HIS A 240 -4.43 -11.24 11.54
CA HIS A 240 -5.82 -11.68 11.74
C HIS A 240 -6.25 -11.71 13.20
N SER A 241 -5.37 -11.33 14.12
CA SER A 241 -5.64 -11.53 15.54
C SER A 241 -6.54 -10.43 16.11
N ALA A 242 -7.84 -10.68 16.13
CA ALA A 242 -8.80 -9.90 16.92
C ALA A 242 -8.45 -9.93 18.43
N ASP A 243 -7.75 -10.96 18.88
CA ASP A 243 -7.34 -11.15 20.29
C ASP A 243 -6.10 -10.33 20.65
N HIS A 244 -5.38 -9.80 19.65
CA HIS A 244 -4.16 -9.01 19.85
C HIS A 244 -4.20 -7.68 19.08
N PRO A 245 -5.10 -6.75 19.42
CA PRO A 245 -5.31 -5.52 18.64
C PRO A 245 -4.05 -4.64 18.57
N LEU A 246 -3.15 -4.72 19.58
CA LEU A 246 -1.88 -4.00 19.56
C LEU A 246 -0.93 -4.43 18.44
N LEU A 247 -1.05 -5.65 17.93
CA LEU A 247 -0.24 -6.10 16.79
C LEU A 247 -0.54 -5.30 15.52
N GLY A 248 -1.77 -4.82 15.37
CA GLY A 248 -2.15 -3.92 14.28
C GLY A 248 -1.34 -2.62 14.28
N ASP A 249 -1.00 -2.08 15.46
CA ASP A 249 -0.21 -0.86 15.61
C ASP A 249 1.29 -1.09 15.45
N LEU A 250 1.75 -2.35 15.53
CA LEU A 250 3.15 -2.72 15.36
C LEU A 250 3.52 -3.07 13.91
N GLY A 251 2.56 -3.23 13.01
CA GLY A 251 2.82 -3.42 11.59
C GLY A 251 3.55 -2.23 10.97
N SER A 252 4.61 -2.43 10.22
CA SER A 252 5.36 -1.30 9.60
C SER A 252 4.50 -0.49 8.64
N VAL A 253 3.47 -1.11 8.08
CA VAL A 253 2.40 -0.43 7.36
C VAL A 253 1.04 -0.85 7.89
N ARG A 254 0.04 -0.01 7.67
CA ARG A 254 -1.37 -0.29 7.92
C ARG A 254 -2.09 -0.47 6.60
N HIS A 255 -2.80 -1.57 6.44
CA HIS A 255 -3.72 -1.79 5.34
C HIS A 255 -5.15 -1.53 5.83
N VAL A 256 -5.84 -0.65 5.13
CA VAL A 256 -7.23 -0.28 5.43
C VAL A 256 -8.09 -0.51 4.20
N LEU A 257 -9.21 -1.18 4.39
CA LEU A 257 -10.30 -1.24 3.43
C LEU A 257 -11.40 -0.30 3.89
N ALA A 258 -11.80 0.63 3.03
CA ALA A 258 -12.87 1.58 3.32
C ALA A 258 -13.85 1.66 2.15
N THR A 259 -15.13 1.81 2.43
CA THR A 259 -16.17 1.88 1.40
C THR A 259 -16.76 3.27 1.31
N ARG A 260 -17.12 3.69 0.09
CA ARG A 260 -17.95 4.85 -0.15
C ARG A 260 -19.43 4.48 0.06
N GLY A 261 -20.12 5.21 0.95
CA GLY A 261 -21.56 5.10 1.15
C GLY A 261 -22.39 5.47 -0.08
#